data_d046d9cba76d0fd6ee619fe4561014c4
#
_entry.id   d046d9cba76d0fd6ee619fe4561014c4
#
_cell.length_a   1.000
_cell.length_b   1.000
_cell.length_c   1.000
_cell.angle_alpha   90.00
_cell.angle_beta   90.00
_cell.angle_gamma   90.00
#
_symmetry.space_group_name_H-M   'P 1'
#
loop_
_entity.id
_entity.type
_entity.pdbx_description
1 polymer ?
#
loop_
_entity_poly.entity_id
_entity_poly.type
_entity_poly.pdbx_seq_one_letter_code
_entity_poly.pdbx_strand_id
1 'polypeptide(L)'
;MYKYLAWLSLWRRKSRSFMVILMIALSLSGLLGIQGLYDGMITHMINTTIRSDSGEISLYAKEYRLHKSLDFRLKSLSQMEEKLSNVKGIISYSMRTQQEGLIATAHKSLGASIKGISLENERDFGHFDTFIIKGSYSFGKNDKEALIGATLAKKLNLDIGSRVVFTAQDANTEINAISFRISGILKTGNPALDEYSVFVSMKKISTFLNLKESATQIALRIKDTEQIKNIQKELKVLFSNADVLRWDELYPLLIQMQEMMQIFNLASYMIVFIVAALGIFGVMLVSVLERMREFSIMLAIGTPYKVLRNQILLEASFLGLIGFLTGALLGWIILMYMSTWGVDLRSFEAGLETFGLNAILIADMQYYYFVQAFFAVFFATLLSVIWPLRILKKIKPIEVIQGKML
;
A
#
# COMPACT_ATOMS: atom_id res chain seq x y z
N MET A 1 44.90 10.97 -13.50
CA MET A 1 45.80 10.30 -12.54
C MET A 1 45.08 9.93 -11.23
N TYR A 2 44.41 10.85 -10.51
CA TYR A 2 43.78 10.57 -9.21
C TYR A 2 42.64 9.54 -9.27
N LYS A 3 41.78 9.54 -10.31
CA LYS A 3 40.69 8.56 -10.48
C LYS A 3 41.24 7.13 -10.62
N TYR A 4 42.34 6.96 -11.34
CA TYR A 4 42.97 5.66 -11.54
C TYR A 4 43.65 5.14 -10.25
N LEU A 5 44.30 6.02 -9.50
CA LEU A 5 44.88 5.65 -8.19
C LEU A 5 43.80 5.28 -7.16
N ALA A 6 42.69 6.01 -7.11
CA ALA A 6 41.56 5.70 -6.25
C ALA A 6 40.91 4.34 -6.60
N TRP A 7 40.80 4.02 -7.88
CA TRP A 7 40.31 2.72 -8.35
C TRP A 7 41.27 1.57 -7.97
N LEU A 8 42.57 1.73 -8.20
CA LEU A 8 43.55 0.72 -7.84
C LEU A 8 43.66 0.47 -6.33
N SER A 9 43.42 1.49 -5.50
CA SER A 9 43.45 1.34 -4.04
C SER A 9 42.36 0.43 -3.52
N LEU A 10 41.17 0.44 -4.14
CA LEU A 10 40.06 -0.46 -3.81
C LEU A 10 40.41 -1.95 -4.04
N TRP A 11 41.13 -2.22 -5.13
CA TRP A 11 41.51 -3.59 -5.49
C TRP A 11 42.75 -4.11 -4.72
N ARG A 12 43.49 -3.23 -4.10
CA ARG A 12 44.66 -3.61 -3.26
C ARG A 12 44.25 -4.38 -2.01
N ARG A 13 42.99 -4.18 -1.52
CA ARG A 13 42.41 -4.83 -0.33
C ARG A 13 41.02 -5.37 -0.59
N LYS A 14 40.94 -6.28 -1.55
CA LYS A 14 39.69 -6.83 -2.10
C LYS A 14 38.70 -7.31 -1.02
N SER A 15 39.19 -8.00 0.02
CA SER A 15 38.32 -8.58 1.06
C SER A 15 37.55 -7.51 1.84
N ARG A 16 38.16 -6.42 2.25
CA ARG A 16 37.50 -5.36 3.03
C ARG A 16 36.51 -4.55 2.17
N SER A 17 36.93 -4.15 0.98
CA SER A 17 36.05 -3.44 0.04
C SER A 17 34.86 -4.30 -0.32
N PHE A 18 35.04 -5.61 -0.56
CA PHE A 18 33.99 -6.54 -0.86
C PHE A 18 32.99 -6.68 0.30
N MET A 19 33.46 -6.78 1.57
CA MET A 19 32.58 -6.86 2.73
C MET A 19 31.67 -5.64 2.86
N VAL A 20 32.19 -4.42 2.65
CA VAL A 20 31.37 -3.20 2.72
C VAL A 20 30.39 -3.11 1.56
N ILE A 21 30.85 -3.44 0.35
CA ILE A 21 29.96 -3.48 -0.83
C ILE A 21 28.84 -4.48 -0.59
N LEU A 22 29.15 -5.69 -0.10
CA LEU A 22 28.16 -6.72 0.21
C LEU A 22 27.19 -6.28 1.30
N MET A 23 27.69 -5.63 2.38
CA MET A 23 26.86 -5.12 3.45
C MET A 23 25.88 -4.06 2.96
N ILE A 24 26.34 -3.08 2.16
CA ILE A 24 25.47 -2.07 1.55
C ILE A 24 24.47 -2.74 0.60
N ALA A 25 24.94 -3.66 -0.23
CA ALA A 25 24.11 -4.34 -1.21
C ALA A 25 22.97 -5.16 -0.56
N LEU A 26 23.29 -5.95 0.48
CA LEU A 26 22.28 -6.74 1.21
C LEU A 26 21.30 -5.86 1.97
N SER A 27 21.79 -4.82 2.67
CA SER A 27 20.91 -3.90 3.41
C SER A 27 19.97 -3.17 2.47
N LEU A 28 20.49 -2.69 1.32
CA LEU A 28 19.70 -1.97 0.34
C LEU A 28 18.70 -2.87 -0.39
N SER A 29 19.13 -4.06 -0.81
CA SER A 29 18.23 -5.01 -1.49
C SER A 29 17.09 -5.48 -0.58
N GLY A 30 17.38 -5.73 0.70
CA GLY A 30 16.37 -6.06 1.70
C GLY A 30 15.38 -4.92 1.94
N LEU A 31 15.89 -3.67 2.06
CA LEU A 31 15.04 -2.49 2.19
C LEU A 31 14.09 -2.34 1.00
N LEU A 32 14.60 -2.41 -0.23
CA LEU A 32 13.80 -2.26 -1.44
C LEU A 32 12.72 -3.34 -1.54
N GLY A 33 13.05 -4.59 -1.21
CA GLY A 33 12.09 -5.70 -1.20
C GLY A 33 10.97 -5.50 -0.19
N ILE A 34 11.29 -5.12 1.05
CA ILE A 34 10.31 -4.86 2.11
C ILE A 34 9.42 -3.67 1.74
N GLN A 35 10.01 -2.58 1.23
CA GLN A 35 9.26 -1.40 0.82
C GLN A 35 8.27 -1.71 -0.29
N GLY A 36 8.69 -2.43 -1.32
CA GLY A 36 7.80 -2.83 -2.41
C GLY A 36 6.65 -3.72 -1.95
N LEU A 37 6.87 -4.62 -0.98
CA LEU A 37 5.79 -5.42 -0.39
C LEU A 37 4.79 -4.56 0.37
N TYR A 38 5.24 -3.63 1.20
CA TYR A 38 4.34 -2.77 1.96
C TYR A 38 3.50 -1.86 1.05
N ASP A 39 4.14 -1.22 0.06
CA ASP A 39 3.42 -0.36 -0.87
C ASP A 39 2.44 -1.18 -1.73
N GLY A 40 2.83 -2.38 -2.15
CA GLY A 40 1.94 -3.32 -2.84
C GLY A 40 0.74 -3.74 -2.00
N MET A 41 0.94 -4.00 -0.71
CA MET A 41 -0.11 -4.33 0.24
C MET A 41 -1.12 -3.17 0.39
N ILE A 42 -0.65 -1.95 0.63
CA ILE A 42 -1.52 -0.76 0.78
C ILE A 42 -2.26 -0.47 -0.53
N THR A 43 -1.57 -0.50 -1.66
CA THR A 43 -2.16 -0.31 -2.98
C THR A 43 -3.26 -1.35 -3.25
N HIS A 44 -3.03 -2.61 -2.88
CA HIS A 44 -4.02 -3.66 -2.99
C HIS A 44 -5.27 -3.38 -2.11
N MET A 45 -5.08 -2.99 -0.84
CA MET A 45 -6.18 -2.66 0.07
C MET A 45 -7.02 -1.48 -0.45
N ILE A 46 -6.38 -0.42 -0.93
CA ILE A 46 -7.06 0.75 -1.52
C ILE A 46 -7.84 0.34 -2.75
N ASN A 47 -7.21 -0.34 -3.71
CA ASN A 47 -7.85 -0.76 -4.95
C ASN A 47 -9.02 -1.72 -4.70
N THR A 48 -8.87 -2.63 -3.75
CA THR A 48 -9.93 -3.56 -3.35
C THR A 48 -11.12 -2.81 -2.75
N THR A 49 -10.87 -1.85 -1.87
CA THR A 49 -11.91 -1.02 -1.24
C THR A 49 -12.65 -0.18 -2.29
N ILE A 50 -11.92 0.43 -3.22
CA ILE A 50 -12.51 1.20 -4.33
C ILE A 50 -13.39 0.29 -5.20
N ARG A 51 -12.89 -0.88 -5.59
CA ARG A 51 -13.62 -1.80 -6.48
C ARG A 51 -14.81 -2.47 -5.83
N SER A 52 -14.73 -2.78 -4.55
CA SER A 52 -15.76 -3.55 -3.85
C SER A 52 -16.83 -2.69 -3.16
N ASP A 53 -16.50 -1.44 -2.79
CA ASP A 53 -17.40 -0.63 -1.97
C ASP A 53 -17.55 0.82 -2.45
N SER A 54 -16.53 1.67 -2.30
CA SER A 54 -16.72 3.13 -2.44
C SER A 54 -16.70 3.67 -3.87
N GLY A 55 -16.07 2.98 -4.81
CA GLY A 55 -15.55 3.66 -6.00
C GLY A 55 -14.53 4.75 -5.64
N GLU A 56 -14.15 5.56 -6.59
CA GLU A 56 -13.32 6.73 -6.35
C GLU A 56 -14.09 7.83 -5.65
N ILE A 57 -15.42 7.95 -5.91
CA ILE A 57 -16.33 8.90 -5.27
C ILE A 57 -17.64 8.17 -4.93
N SER A 58 -18.18 8.46 -3.75
CA SER A 58 -19.50 8.00 -3.35
C SER A 58 -20.40 9.16 -2.96
N LEU A 59 -21.68 9.04 -3.33
CA LEU A 59 -22.74 9.94 -2.90
C LEU A 59 -23.58 9.27 -1.84
N TYR A 60 -23.87 9.99 -0.77
CA TYR A 60 -24.79 9.63 0.30
C TYR A 60 -25.78 10.76 0.53
N ALA A 61 -26.97 10.46 1.05
CA ALA A 61 -27.83 11.52 1.55
C ALA A 61 -27.16 12.20 2.76
N LYS A 62 -27.37 13.50 2.94
CA LYS A 62 -26.86 14.21 4.11
C LYS A 62 -27.27 13.50 5.39
N GLU A 63 -26.33 13.46 6.35
CA GLU A 63 -26.52 12.83 7.68
C GLU A 63 -26.68 11.30 7.68
N TYR A 64 -26.84 10.63 6.50
CA TYR A 64 -26.94 9.17 6.45
C TYR A 64 -25.78 8.46 7.16
N ARG A 65 -24.56 8.93 6.96
CA ARG A 65 -23.37 8.31 7.54
C ARG A 65 -23.29 8.44 9.05
N LEU A 66 -23.89 9.48 9.63
CA LEU A 66 -23.91 9.72 11.08
C LEU A 66 -24.98 8.86 11.77
N HIS A 67 -26.15 8.77 11.16
CA HIS A 67 -27.30 8.11 11.77
C HIS A 67 -27.60 6.71 11.24
N LYS A 68 -27.12 6.39 10.03
CA LYS A 68 -27.37 5.12 9.30
C LYS A 68 -28.85 4.75 9.23
N SER A 69 -29.73 5.76 9.29
CA SER A 69 -31.18 5.59 9.20
C SER A 69 -31.65 5.68 7.75
N LEU A 70 -32.62 4.87 7.38
CA LEU A 70 -33.29 4.90 6.07
C LEU A 70 -34.07 6.20 5.80
N ASP A 71 -34.29 7.03 6.81
CA ASP A 71 -34.89 8.36 6.62
C ASP A 71 -33.99 9.25 5.77
N PHE A 72 -32.68 9.11 5.96
CA PHE A 72 -31.63 9.77 5.18
C PHE A 72 -31.22 8.90 3.99
N ARG A 73 -31.99 8.96 2.91
CA ARG A 73 -31.74 8.22 1.67
C ARG A 73 -31.78 9.10 0.45
N LEU A 74 -31.06 8.73 -0.58
CA LEU A 74 -31.12 9.36 -1.89
C LEU A 74 -32.43 8.96 -2.56
N LYS A 75 -33.23 9.95 -2.95
CA LYS A 75 -34.54 9.79 -3.60
C LYS A 75 -34.43 10.19 -5.07
N SER A 76 -35.43 9.77 -5.88
CA SER A 76 -35.52 10.11 -7.30
C SER A 76 -34.28 9.64 -8.08
N LEU A 77 -33.95 8.36 -7.94
CA LEU A 77 -32.75 7.77 -8.54
C LEU A 77 -32.68 7.99 -10.05
N SER A 78 -33.81 7.90 -10.77
CA SER A 78 -33.87 8.11 -12.22
C SER A 78 -33.36 9.51 -12.63
N GLN A 79 -33.69 10.56 -11.87
CA GLN A 79 -33.19 11.92 -12.13
C GLN A 79 -31.70 12.05 -11.79
N MET A 80 -31.25 11.35 -10.74
CA MET A 80 -29.80 11.33 -10.39
C MET A 80 -28.99 10.63 -11.47
N GLU A 81 -29.50 9.55 -12.01
CA GLU A 81 -28.90 8.77 -13.10
C GLU A 81 -28.74 9.61 -14.37
N GLU A 82 -29.80 10.33 -14.78
CA GLU A 82 -29.77 11.25 -15.91
C GLU A 82 -28.69 12.34 -15.72
N LYS A 83 -28.59 12.90 -14.52
CA LYS A 83 -27.56 13.90 -14.21
C LYS A 83 -26.16 13.31 -14.23
N LEU A 84 -25.96 12.11 -13.69
CA LEU A 84 -24.64 11.44 -13.65
C LEU A 84 -24.16 11.06 -15.05
N SER A 85 -25.05 10.66 -15.95
CA SER A 85 -24.69 10.32 -17.34
C SER A 85 -24.11 11.49 -18.13
N ASN A 86 -24.40 12.73 -17.72
CA ASN A 86 -23.92 13.95 -18.34
C ASN A 86 -22.55 14.41 -17.80
N VAL A 87 -22.06 13.83 -16.69
CA VAL A 87 -20.75 14.19 -16.09
C VAL A 87 -19.63 13.44 -16.79
N LYS A 88 -18.73 14.20 -17.42
CA LYS A 88 -17.58 13.62 -18.14
C LYS A 88 -16.58 13.02 -17.14
N GLY A 89 -16.04 11.83 -17.49
CA GLY A 89 -15.00 11.17 -16.69
C GLY A 89 -15.54 10.07 -15.74
N ILE A 90 -16.85 9.89 -15.59
CA ILE A 90 -17.44 8.73 -14.93
C ILE A 90 -17.45 7.56 -15.92
N ILE A 91 -16.90 6.42 -15.51
CA ILE A 91 -16.85 5.19 -16.33
C ILE A 91 -18.10 4.34 -16.06
N SER A 92 -18.41 4.16 -14.80
CA SER A 92 -19.53 3.34 -14.33
C SER A 92 -19.97 3.80 -12.94
N TYR A 93 -21.18 3.42 -12.58
CA TYR A 93 -21.72 3.66 -11.23
C TYR A 93 -22.52 2.46 -10.76
N SER A 94 -22.61 2.34 -9.44
CA SER A 94 -23.49 1.36 -8.81
C SER A 94 -24.32 2.01 -7.72
N MET A 95 -25.63 1.78 -7.78
CA MET A 95 -26.58 2.20 -6.76
C MET A 95 -26.76 1.07 -5.77
N ARG A 96 -26.66 1.38 -4.49
CA ARG A 96 -26.72 0.39 -3.41
C ARG A 96 -27.65 0.86 -2.31
N THR A 97 -28.38 -0.09 -1.74
CA THR A 97 -29.16 0.12 -0.53
C THR A 97 -28.61 -0.76 0.56
N GLN A 98 -28.25 -0.17 1.67
CA GLN A 98 -27.67 -0.87 2.81
C GLN A 98 -28.51 -0.65 4.06
N GLN A 99 -28.73 -1.74 4.83
CA GLN A 99 -29.35 -1.70 6.15
C GLN A 99 -28.64 -2.65 7.10
N GLU A 100 -28.43 -2.20 8.32
CA GLU A 100 -27.89 -3.03 9.40
C GLU A 100 -29.00 -3.84 10.04
N GLY A 101 -28.70 -5.06 10.50
CA GLY A 101 -29.65 -5.95 11.11
C GLY A 101 -29.00 -7.21 11.68
N LEU A 102 -29.79 -8.24 11.87
CA LEU A 102 -29.38 -9.54 12.37
C LEU A 102 -29.55 -10.61 11.30
N ILE A 103 -28.48 -11.35 11.04
CA ILE A 103 -28.56 -12.59 10.26
C ILE A 103 -28.57 -13.78 11.21
N ALA A 104 -29.52 -14.68 11.00
CA ALA A 104 -29.73 -15.86 11.84
C ALA A 104 -29.77 -17.15 11.02
N THR A 105 -29.20 -18.18 11.60
CA THR A 105 -29.35 -19.58 11.22
C THR A 105 -30.15 -20.32 12.32
N ALA A 106 -30.38 -21.62 12.19
CA ALA A 106 -30.99 -22.42 13.24
C ALA A 106 -30.22 -22.42 14.58
N HIS A 107 -28.90 -22.13 14.55
CA HIS A 107 -28.02 -22.31 15.71
C HIS A 107 -27.28 -21.05 16.15
N LYS A 108 -27.13 -20.05 15.26
CA LYS A 108 -26.31 -18.86 15.50
C LYS A 108 -27.01 -17.63 14.95
N SER A 109 -26.77 -16.49 15.59
CA SER A 109 -27.19 -15.17 15.15
C SER A 109 -26.02 -14.19 15.28
N LEU A 110 -25.80 -13.35 14.28
CA LEU A 110 -24.76 -12.32 14.24
C LEU A 110 -25.33 -11.01 13.68
N GLY A 111 -24.74 -9.89 14.10
CA GLY A 111 -24.97 -8.61 13.44
C GLY A 111 -24.41 -8.65 12.02
N ALA A 112 -25.17 -8.20 11.05
CA ALA A 112 -24.75 -8.13 9.65
C ALA A 112 -25.42 -6.96 8.94
N SER A 113 -24.88 -6.60 7.78
CA SER A 113 -25.45 -5.61 6.88
C SER A 113 -25.99 -6.31 5.64
N ILE A 114 -27.25 -6.05 5.31
CA ILE A 114 -27.80 -6.46 4.03
C ILE A 114 -27.59 -5.35 3.01
N LYS A 115 -27.03 -5.70 1.84
CA LYS A 115 -26.78 -4.78 0.73
C LYS A 115 -27.56 -5.21 -0.50
N GLY A 116 -28.44 -4.34 -0.97
CA GLY A 116 -29.15 -4.50 -2.24
C GLY A 116 -28.29 -3.95 -3.38
N ILE A 117 -28.04 -4.79 -4.36
CA ILE A 117 -27.21 -4.47 -5.52
C ILE A 117 -27.85 -4.96 -6.81
N SER A 118 -27.40 -4.40 -7.95
CA SER A 118 -27.62 -4.95 -9.27
C SER A 118 -26.38 -5.73 -9.70
N LEU A 119 -26.53 -7.03 -10.00
CA LEU A 119 -25.40 -7.89 -10.41
C LEU A 119 -24.72 -7.38 -11.68
N GLU A 120 -25.47 -6.84 -12.62
CA GLU A 120 -24.96 -6.29 -13.86
C GLU A 120 -24.11 -5.05 -13.60
N ASN A 121 -24.67 -4.07 -12.86
CA ASN A 121 -23.98 -2.84 -12.54
C ASN A 121 -22.71 -3.10 -11.69
N GLU A 122 -22.75 -4.04 -10.76
CA GLU A 122 -21.59 -4.40 -9.95
C GLU A 122 -20.49 -5.12 -10.75
N ARG A 123 -20.86 -5.88 -11.78
CA ARG A 123 -19.89 -6.46 -12.71
C ARG A 123 -19.16 -5.36 -13.48
N ASP A 124 -19.89 -4.39 -14.02
CA ASP A 124 -19.32 -3.28 -14.77
C ASP A 124 -18.56 -2.30 -13.88
N PHE A 125 -19.01 -2.15 -12.63
CA PHE A 125 -18.41 -1.25 -11.65
C PHE A 125 -17.05 -1.75 -11.15
N GLY A 126 -16.98 -2.98 -10.64
CA GLY A 126 -15.80 -3.48 -9.92
C GLY A 126 -15.41 -4.92 -10.23
N HIS A 127 -16.02 -5.54 -11.28
CA HIS A 127 -15.88 -6.97 -11.58
C HIS A 127 -16.21 -7.83 -10.37
N PHE A 128 -17.36 -7.55 -9.74
CA PHE A 128 -17.78 -8.18 -8.49
C PHE A 128 -18.00 -9.70 -8.62
N ASP A 129 -18.26 -10.17 -9.83
CA ASP A 129 -18.33 -11.59 -10.19
C ASP A 129 -17.00 -12.33 -9.96
N THR A 130 -15.86 -11.64 -10.07
CA THR A 130 -14.52 -12.23 -9.84
C THR A 130 -14.25 -12.54 -8.36
N PHE A 131 -15.03 -11.99 -7.44
CA PHE A 131 -14.87 -12.23 -6.00
C PHE A 131 -15.53 -13.54 -5.54
N ILE A 132 -16.32 -14.21 -6.37
CA ILE A 132 -16.98 -15.48 -6.02
C ILE A 132 -15.92 -16.58 -5.88
N ILE A 133 -15.79 -17.15 -4.68
CA ILE A 133 -14.91 -18.27 -4.39
C ILE A 133 -15.64 -19.62 -4.38
N LYS A 134 -16.96 -19.62 -4.18
CA LYS A 134 -17.79 -20.83 -4.17
C LYS A 134 -19.19 -20.51 -4.61
N GLY A 135 -19.82 -21.37 -5.42
CA GLY A 135 -21.20 -21.20 -5.89
C GLY A 135 -21.33 -20.39 -7.19
N SER A 136 -22.38 -19.61 -7.31
CA SER A 136 -22.72 -18.86 -8.52
C SER A 136 -22.99 -17.39 -8.23
N TYR A 137 -22.68 -16.52 -9.20
CA TYR A 137 -23.02 -15.09 -9.18
C TYR A 137 -24.45 -14.87 -9.63
N SER A 138 -25.43 -15.16 -8.75
CA SER A 138 -26.83 -15.14 -9.07
C SER A 138 -27.71 -14.90 -7.82
N PHE A 139 -28.85 -14.27 -8.00
CA PHE A 139 -29.92 -14.15 -6.96
C PHE A 139 -31.08 -15.15 -7.18
N GLY A 140 -30.92 -16.10 -8.12
CA GLY A 140 -31.95 -17.10 -8.45
C GLY A 140 -33.13 -16.53 -9.21
N LYS A 141 -34.05 -17.42 -9.62
CA LYS A 141 -35.19 -17.04 -10.49
C LYS A 141 -36.15 -16.04 -9.89
N ASN A 142 -36.27 -15.90 -8.57
CA ASN A 142 -37.26 -15.06 -7.88
C ASN A 142 -36.62 -14.15 -6.83
N ASP A 143 -35.34 -13.78 -6.99
CA ASP A 143 -34.59 -12.97 -6.01
C ASP A 143 -34.66 -13.55 -4.57
N LYS A 144 -34.70 -14.90 -4.44
CA LYS A 144 -34.75 -15.60 -3.15
C LYS A 144 -33.38 -16.09 -2.68
N GLU A 145 -32.37 -15.80 -3.47
CA GLU A 145 -30.99 -16.19 -3.18
C GLU A 145 -30.16 -14.96 -2.81
N ALA A 146 -29.06 -15.20 -2.08
CA ALA A 146 -28.16 -14.18 -1.59
C ALA A 146 -26.72 -14.62 -1.74
N LEU A 147 -25.85 -13.65 -1.95
CA LEU A 147 -24.39 -13.83 -1.84
C LEU A 147 -23.95 -13.43 -0.43
N ILE A 148 -22.97 -14.12 0.13
CA ILE A 148 -22.50 -13.87 1.49
C ILE A 148 -20.97 -13.73 1.51
N GLY A 149 -20.45 -12.84 2.37
CA GLY A 149 -19.03 -12.70 2.60
C GLY A 149 -18.41 -13.97 3.21
N ALA A 150 -17.22 -14.32 2.79
CA ALA A 150 -16.55 -15.58 3.16
C ALA A 150 -16.35 -15.71 4.68
N THR A 151 -15.94 -14.65 5.35
CA THR A 151 -15.72 -14.63 6.80
C THR A 151 -17.04 -14.79 7.56
N LEU A 152 -18.11 -14.13 7.09
CA LEU A 152 -19.45 -14.25 7.68
C LEU A 152 -20.00 -15.67 7.51
N ALA A 153 -19.84 -16.26 6.32
CA ALA A 153 -20.24 -17.64 6.04
C ALA A 153 -19.51 -18.64 6.95
N LYS A 154 -18.19 -18.46 7.14
CA LYS A 154 -17.38 -19.27 8.05
C LYS A 154 -17.83 -19.16 9.51
N LYS A 155 -18.09 -17.94 10.01
CA LYS A 155 -18.58 -17.70 11.38
C LYS A 155 -19.93 -18.36 11.66
N LEU A 156 -20.83 -18.34 10.69
CA LEU A 156 -22.17 -18.92 10.78
C LEU A 156 -22.23 -20.40 10.38
N ASN A 157 -21.12 -21.01 9.94
CA ASN A 157 -21.04 -22.36 9.38
C ASN A 157 -22.01 -22.58 8.22
N LEU A 158 -22.03 -21.64 7.26
CA LEU A 158 -22.89 -21.67 6.10
C LEU A 158 -22.14 -22.23 4.88
N ASP A 159 -22.89 -22.95 4.05
CA ASP A 159 -22.46 -23.39 2.73
C ASP A 159 -23.53 -23.05 1.67
N ILE A 160 -23.22 -23.28 0.40
CA ILE A 160 -24.16 -23.11 -0.71
C ILE A 160 -25.45 -23.88 -0.44
N GLY A 161 -26.57 -23.23 -0.70
CA GLY A 161 -27.91 -23.78 -0.44
C GLY A 161 -28.42 -23.63 1.00
N SER A 162 -27.57 -23.24 1.96
CA SER A 162 -27.95 -22.97 3.33
C SER A 162 -29.02 -21.87 3.40
N ARG A 163 -29.97 -22.01 4.32
CA ARG A 163 -31.02 -21.02 4.54
C ARG A 163 -30.64 -20.09 5.69
N VAL A 164 -30.82 -18.79 5.46
CA VAL A 164 -30.60 -17.74 6.45
C VAL A 164 -31.82 -16.85 6.55
N VAL A 165 -32.04 -16.27 7.72
CA VAL A 165 -33.04 -15.24 7.96
C VAL A 165 -32.39 -13.96 8.32
N PHE A 166 -32.72 -12.88 7.63
CA PHE A 166 -32.26 -11.54 7.94
C PHE A 166 -33.37 -10.72 8.54
N THR A 167 -33.11 -10.08 9.68
CA THR A 167 -34.09 -9.25 10.41
C THR A 167 -33.54 -7.84 10.51
N ALA A 168 -34.32 -6.86 10.06
CA ALA A 168 -33.95 -5.45 10.13
C ALA A 168 -35.20 -4.57 10.28
N GLN A 169 -34.97 -3.32 10.68
CA GLN A 169 -36.00 -2.30 10.70
C GLN A 169 -36.16 -1.68 9.32
N ASP A 170 -37.37 -1.54 8.86
CA ASP A 170 -37.73 -0.92 7.58
C ASP A 170 -37.87 0.61 7.71
N ALA A 171 -38.22 1.27 6.59
CA ALA A 171 -38.43 2.73 6.55
C ALA A 171 -39.60 3.24 7.40
N ASN A 172 -40.49 2.36 7.82
CA ASN A 172 -41.63 2.69 8.71
C ASN A 172 -41.31 2.38 10.18
N THR A 173 -40.06 2.05 10.52
CA THR A 173 -39.65 1.61 11.85
C THR A 173 -40.19 0.24 12.30
N GLU A 174 -40.78 -0.53 11.39
CA GLU A 174 -41.27 -1.88 11.66
C GLU A 174 -40.13 -2.90 11.53
N ILE A 175 -40.12 -3.89 12.44
CA ILE A 175 -39.12 -4.96 12.39
C ILE A 175 -39.67 -6.06 11.46
N ASN A 176 -38.97 -6.24 10.34
CA ASN A 176 -39.29 -7.24 9.33
C ASN A 176 -38.22 -8.32 9.24
N ALA A 177 -38.62 -9.52 8.84
CA ALA A 177 -37.71 -10.63 8.62
C ALA A 177 -37.89 -11.21 7.22
N ILE A 178 -36.78 -11.54 6.57
CA ILE A 178 -36.76 -12.13 5.24
C ILE A 178 -35.80 -13.31 5.19
N SER A 179 -36.13 -14.35 4.45
CA SER A 179 -35.27 -15.52 4.30
C SER A 179 -34.69 -15.64 2.90
N PHE A 180 -33.41 -16.04 2.85
CA PHE A 180 -32.67 -16.29 1.62
C PHE A 180 -31.97 -17.64 1.65
N ARG A 181 -31.64 -18.18 0.46
CA ARG A 181 -30.70 -19.27 0.30
C ARG A 181 -29.38 -18.73 -0.21
N ILE A 182 -28.26 -19.23 0.29
CA ILE A 182 -26.94 -18.83 -0.15
C ILE A 182 -26.67 -19.44 -1.53
N SER A 183 -26.51 -18.61 -2.56
CA SER A 183 -26.15 -18.99 -3.93
C SER A 183 -24.66 -18.94 -4.18
N GLY A 184 -23.95 -18.03 -3.49
CA GLY A 184 -22.52 -17.83 -3.65
C GLY A 184 -21.86 -17.27 -2.40
N ILE A 185 -20.61 -17.64 -2.20
CA ILE A 185 -19.72 -17.11 -1.17
C ILE A 185 -18.66 -16.28 -1.89
N LEU A 186 -18.47 -15.04 -1.44
CA LEU A 186 -17.55 -14.10 -2.04
C LEU A 186 -16.45 -13.71 -1.06
N LYS A 187 -15.24 -13.50 -1.58
CA LYS A 187 -14.10 -12.97 -0.85
C LYS A 187 -13.62 -11.72 -1.60
N THR A 188 -14.04 -10.57 -1.10
CA THR A 188 -13.73 -9.29 -1.76
C THR A 188 -12.33 -8.78 -1.44
N GLY A 189 -11.72 -9.26 -0.34
CA GLY A 189 -10.50 -8.70 0.23
C GLY A 189 -10.74 -7.40 1.01
N ASN A 190 -12.00 -6.97 1.16
CA ASN A 190 -12.40 -5.92 2.09
C ASN A 190 -12.96 -6.58 3.35
N PRO A 191 -12.26 -6.52 4.51
CA PRO A 191 -12.68 -7.23 5.73
C PRO A 191 -14.09 -6.86 6.18
N ALA A 192 -14.48 -5.58 6.05
CA ALA A 192 -15.80 -5.13 6.45
C ALA A 192 -16.92 -5.77 5.61
N LEU A 193 -16.69 -5.98 4.32
CA LEU A 193 -17.65 -6.65 3.46
C LEU A 193 -17.67 -8.16 3.70
N ASP A 194 -16.49 -8.77 3.80
CA ASP A 194 -16.35 -10.21 3.95
C ASP A 194 -16.87 -10.72 5.31
N GLU A 195 -16.82 -9.87 6.35
CA GLU A 195 -17.19 -10.23 7.71
C GLU A 195 -18.64 -9.90 8.06
N TYR A 196 -19.23 -8.85 7.42
CA TYR A 196 -20.52 -8.33 7.85
C TYR A 196 -21.55 -8.24 6.75
N SER A 197 -21.26 -8.58 5.48
CA SER A 197 -22.20 -8.28 4.40
C SER A 197 -22.87 -9.50 3.80
N VAL A 198 -24.18 -9.31 3.53
CA VAL A 198 -25.01 -10.19 2.72
C VAL A 198 -25.54 -9.37 1.55
N PHE A 199 -25.38 -9.87 0.33
CA PHE A 199 -25.79 -9.18 -0.88
C PHE A 199 -27.03 -9.84 -1.47
N VAL A 200 -28.00 -9.01 -1.82
CA VAL A 200 -29.28 -9.42 -2.38
C VAL A 200 -29.67 -8.53 -3.54
N SER A 201 -30.67 -8.93 -4.31
CA SER A 201 -31.19 -8.10 -5.40
C SER A 201 -31.72 -6.76 -4.87
N MET A 202 -31.38 -5.66 -5.58
CA MET A 202 -31.90 -4.32 -5.28
C MET A 202 -33.44 -4.30 -5.21
N LYS A 203 -34.12 -5.01 -6.10
CA LYS A 203 -35.57 -5.12 -6.09
C LYS A 203 -36.12 -5.77 -4.80
N LYS A 204 -35.42 -6.81 -4.34
CA LYS A 204 -35.85 -7.55 -3.14
C LYS A 204 -35.66 -6.74 -1.87
N ILE A 205 -34.54 -6.06 -1.72
CA ILE A 205 -34.27 -5.21 -0.55
C ILE A 205 -35.21 -4.00 -0.53
N SER A 206 -35.52 -3.39 -1.67
CA SER A 206 -36.45 -2.26 -1.76
C SER A 206 -37.84 -2.65 -1.29
N THR A 207 -38.31 -3.85 -1.65
CA THR A 207 -39.60 -4.39 -1.15
C THR A 207 -39.54 -4.70 0.35
N PHE A 208 -38.43 -5.31 0.82
CA PHE A 208 -38.26 -5.70 2.22
C PHE A 208 -38.19 -4.49 3.16
N LEU A 209 -37.51 -3.40 2.74
CA LEU A 209 -37.36 -2.19 3.54
C LEU A 209 -38.41 -1.11 3.25
N ASN A 210 -39.44 -1.44 2.46
CA ASN A 210 -40.49 -0.51 2.04
C ASN A 210 -39.94 0.79 1.41
N LEU A 211 -38.99 0.65 0.49
CA LEU A 211 -38.33 1.75 -0.19
C LEU A 211 -38.83 1.90 -1.62
N LYS A 212 -39.10 3.16 -2.03
CA LYS A 212 -39.48 3.49 -3.41
C LYS A 212 -38.36 4.31 -4.04
N GLU A 213 -37.86 3.90 -5.21
CA GLU A 213 -36.83 4.62 -6.00
C GLU A 213 -35.78 5.36 -5.18
N SER A 214 -35.19 4.64 -4.25
CA SER A 214 -34.20 5.23 -3.35
C SER A 214 -33.05 4.28 -3.08
N ALA A 215 -31.88 4.87 -2.81
CA ALA A 215 -30.66 4.19 -2.44
C ALA A 215 -29.99 4.87 -1.25
N THR A 216 -29.15 4.15 -0.54
CA THR A 216 -28.35 4.75 0.55
C THR A 216 -27.00 5.24 0.06
N GLN A 217 -26.52 4.68 -1.06
CA GLN A 217 -25.21 5.00 -1.65
C GLN A 217 -25.30 4.94 -3.18
N ILE A 218 -24.60 5.86 -3.85
CA ILE A 218 -24.24 5.74 -5.26
C ILE A 218 -22.72 5.80 -5.34
N ALA A 219 -22.09 4.69 -5.70
CA ALA A 219 -20.65 4.61 -5.88
C ALA A 219 -20.27 4.86 -7.34
N LEU A 220 -19.24 5.65 -7.58
CA LEU A 220 -18.80 6.09 -8.92
C LEU A 220 -17.38 5.63 -9.21
N ARG A 221 -17.14 5.13 -10.42
CA ARG A 221 -15.83 4.85 -10.97
C ARG A 221 -15.38 5.97 -11.89
N ILE A 222 -14.20 6.49 -11.66
CA ILE A 222 -13.63 7.61 -12.40
C ILE A 222 -12.49 7.11 -13.28
N LYS A 223 -12.43 7.61 -14.52
CA LYS A 223 -11.42 7.19 -15.49
C LYS A 223 -10.01 7.62 -15.10
N ASP A 224 -9.87 8.85 -14.62
CA ASP A 224 -8.59 9.49 -14.35
C ASP A 224 -8.52 9.95 -12.91
N THR A 225 -7.61 9.35 -12.16
CA THR A 225 -7.39 9.63 -10.73
C THR A 225 -7.00 11.09 -10.48
N GLU A 226 -6.34 11.75 -11.43
CA GLU A 226 -5.94 13.16 -11.29
C GLU A 226 -7.14 14.11 -11.33
N GLN A 227 -8.23 13.70 -11.99
CA GLN A 227 -9.45 14.50 -12.12
C GLN A 227 -10.46 14.31 -10.97
N ILE A 228 -10.23 13.37 -10.05
CA ILE A 228 -11.17 13.05 -8.96
C ILE A 228 -11.59 14.30 -8.19
N LYS A 229 -10.65 15.19 -7.85
CA LYS A 229 -10.94 16.44 -7.10
C LYS A 229 -11.84 17.40 -7.87
N ASN A 230 -11.66 17.48 -9.20
CA ASN A 230 -12.46 18.37 -10.06
C ASN A 230 -13.87 17.82 -10.23
N ILE A 231 -13.98 16.51 -10.50
CA ILE A 231 -15.27 15.81 -10.61
C ILE A 231 -16.03 15.87 -9.29
N GLN A 232 -15.35 15.72 -8.14
CA GLN A 232 -16.00 15.88 -6.83
C GLN A 232 -16.60 17.27 -6.66
N LYS A 233 -15.90 18.34 -7.07
CA LYS A 233 -16.42 19.71 -7.00
C LYS A 233 -17.66 19.89 -7.88
N GLU A 234 -17.62 19.37 -9.11
CA GLU A 234 -18.76 19.40 -10.03
C GLU A 234 -19.97 18.65 -9.46
N LEU A 235 -19.76 17.45 -8.93
CA LEU A 235 -20.80 16.65 -8.27
C LEU A 235 -21.37 17.33 -7.02
N LYS A 236 -20.56 18.01 -6.21
CA LYS A 236 -21.04 18.79 -5.05
C LYS A 236 -21.97 19.94 -5.43
N VAL A 237 -21.73 20.56 -6.59
CA VAL A 237 -22.64 21.61 -7.13
C VAL A 237 -23.91 20.95 -7.67
N LEU A 238 -23.79 19.87 -8.41
CA LEU A 238 -24.90 19.18 -9.05
C LEU A 238 -25.86 18.52 -8.06
N PHE A 239 -25.31 18.01 -6.95
CA PHE A 239 -26.03 17.29 -5.88
C PHE A 239 -25.84 17.99 -4.53
N SER A 240 -26.28 19.25 -4.42
CA SER A 240 -26.11 20.09 -3.21
C SER A 240 -26.78 19.50 -1.95
N ASN A 241 -27.75 18.61 -2.10
CA ASN A 241 -28.44 17.92 -1.03
C ASN A 241 -27.85 16.54 -0.68
N ALA A 242 -26.72 16.17 -1.27
CA ALA A 242 -26.01 14.93 -1.00
C ALA A 242 -24.59 15.22 -0.48
N ASP A 243 -24.06 14.31 0.32
CA ASP A 243 -22.66 14.25 0.69
C ASP A 243 -21.89 13.52 -0.42
N VAL A 244 -21.00 14.27 -1.10
CA VAL A 244 -20.15 13.75 -2.16
C VAL A 244 -18.74 13.59 -1.62
N LEU A 245 -18.36 12.35 -1.37
CA LEU A 245 -17.13 11.99 -0.66
C LEU A 245 -16.23 11.14 -1.52
N ARG A 246 -14.94 11.42 -1.48
CA ARG A 246 -13.92 10.57 -2.11
C ARG A 246 -13.60 9.37 -1.21
N TRP A 247 -12.98 8.36 -1.78
CA TRP A 247 -12.56 7.16 -1.05
C TRP A 247 -11.63 7.49 0.14
N ASP A 248 -10.72 8.47 0.00
CA ASP A 248 -9.81 8.90 1.05
C ASP A 248 -10.53 9.63 2.22
N GLU A 249 -11.63 10.32 1.93
CA GLU A 249 -12.50 10.92 2.95
C GLU A 249 -13.38 9.86 3.64
N LEU A 250 -13.70 8.76 2.93
CA LEU A 250 -14.50 7.66 3.44
C LEU A 250 -13.71 6.71 4.33
N TYR A 251 -12.45 6.47 4.00
CA TYR A 251 -11.56 5.52 4.67
C TYR A 251 -10.29 6.19 5.22
N PRO A 252 -10.43 7.11 6.20
CA PRO A 252 -9.29 7.82 6.76
C PRO A 252 -8.25 6.88 7.40
N LEU A 253 -8.67 5.68 7.84
CA LEU A 253 -7.76 4.68 8.37
C LEU A 253 -6.73 4.21 7.32
N LEU A 254 -7.14 4.03 6.06
CA LEU A 254 -6.22 3.65 4.98
C LEU A 254 -5.18 4.74 4.72
N ILE A 255 -5.60 6.01 4.80
CA ILE A 255 -4.68 7.15 4.68
C ILE A 255 -3.70 7.20 5.86
N GLN A 256 -4.18 7.01 7.09
CA GLN A 256 -3.31 6.94 8.27
C GLN A 256 -2.30 5.78 8.18
N MET A 257 -2.73 4.62 7.68
CA MET A 257 -1.83 3.50 7.41
C MET A 257 -0.77 3.86 6.38
N GLN A 258 -1.14 4.53 5.29
CA GLN A 258 -0.20 5.00 4.27
C GLN A 258 0.80 6.02 4.83
N GLU A 259 0.36 6.98 5.62
CA GLU A 259 1.24 7.96 6.28
C GLU A 259 2.19 7.28 7.28
N MET A 260 1.70 6.35 8.07
CA MET A 260 2.53 5.58 9.00
C MET A 260 3.60 4.76 8.26
N MET A 261 3.27 4.18 7.10
CA MET A 261 4.24 3.49 6.25
C MET A 261 5.31 4.43 5.69
N GLN A 262 4.98 5.67 5.35
CA GLN A 262 5.98 6.65 4.93
C GLN A 262 7.00 6.95 6.05
N ILE A 263 6.54 7.08 7.30
CA ILE A 263 7.42 7.26 8.46
C ILE A 263 8.31 6.02 8.66
N PHE A 264 7.73 4.84 8.55
CA PHE A 264 8.47 3.57 8.65
C PHE A 264 9.53 3.42 7.54
N ASN A 265 9.19 3.80 6.32
CA ASN A 265 10.12 3.84 5.20
C ASN A 265 11.28 4.80 5.46
N LEU A 266 11.00 6.02 5.96
CA LEU A 266 12.04 6.97 6.34
C LEU A 266 12.98 6.39 7.41
N ALA A 267 12.45 5.76 8.45
CA ALA A 267 13.23 5.09 9.49
C ALA A 267 14.11 3.98 8.90
N SER A 268 13.59 3.20 7.96
CA SER A 268 14.31 2.13 7.29
C SER A 268 15.45 2.67 6.42
N TYR A 269 15.24 3.78 5.68
CA TYR A 269 16.33 4.46 4.98
C TYR A 269 17.39 5.02 5.92
N MET A 270 17.03 5.50 7.11
CA MET A 270 17.97 5.93 8.14
C MET A 270 18.84 4.76 8.64
N ILE A 271 18.27 3.56 8.79
CA ILE A 271 19.04 2.36 9.15
C ILE A 271 20.07 2.04 8.05
N VAL A 272 19.65 2.01 6.78
CA VAL A 272 20.56 1.76 5.65
C VAL A 272 21.64 2.84 5.57
N PHE A 273 21.28 4.11 5.79
CA PHE A 273 22.21 5.23 5.86
C PHE A 273 23.27 5.00 6.94
N ILE A 274 22.87 4.64 8.16
CA ILE A 274 23.78 4.37 9.29
C ILE A 274 24.71 3.20 8.98
N VAL A 275 24.15 2.09 8.48
CA VAL A 275 24.92 0.89 8.11
C VAL A 275 25.96 1.22 7.04
N ALA A 276 25.55 1.92 5.97
CA ALA A 276 26.46 2.34 4.91
C ALA A 276 27.55 3.30 5.44
N ALA A 277 27.16 4.29 6.26
CA ALA A 277 28.08 5.26 6.81
C ALA A 277 29.13 4.60 7.71
N LEU A 278 28.71 3.71 8.63
CA LEU A 278 29.62 3.00 9.54
C LEU A 278 30.55 2.03 8.78
N GLY A 279 30.03 1.33 7.79
CA GLY A 279 30.81 0.41 6.98
C GLY A 279 31.88 1.12 6.17
N ILE A 280 31.51 2.17 5.44
CA ILE A 280 32.48 2.98 4.67
C ILE A 280 33.45 3.66 5.61
N PHE A 281 32.97 4.23 6.73
CA PHE A 281 33.84 4.86 7.75
C PHE A 281 34.90 3.91 8.26
N GLY A 282 34.56 2.69 8.65
CA GLY A 282 35.47 1.69 9.16
C GLY A 282 36.60 1.37 8.16
N VAL A 283 36.24 1.12 6.89
CA VAL A 283 37.23 0.82 5.83
C VAL A 283 38.07 2.04 5.52
N MET A 284 37.48 3.22 5.42
CA MET A 284 38.22 4.45 5.11
C MET A 284 39.17 4.87 6.24
N LEU A 285 38.73 4.71 7.50
CA LEU A 285 39.56 4.99 8.66
C LEU A 285 40.84 4.11 8.66
N VAL A 286 40.64 2.81 8.52
CA VAL A 286 41.75 1.86 8.49
C VAL A 286 42.65 2.12 7.26
N SER A 287 42.07 2.39 6.08
CA SER A 287 42.84 2.71 4.87
C SER A 287 43.73 3.94 5.04
N VAL A 288 43.21 4.99 5.69
CA VAL A 288 43.98 6.21 5.98
C VAL A 288 45.10 5.94 6.98
N LEU A 289 44.80 5.21 8.08
CA LEU A 289 45.79 4.89 9.12
C LEU A 289 46.97 4.06 8.57
N GLU A 290 46.70 3.04 7.77
CA GLU A 290 47.71 2.16 7.18
C GLU A 290 48.60 2.87 6.15
N ARG A 291 48.05 3.90 5.46
CA ARG A 291 48.77 4.71 4.45
C ARG A 291 49.30 6.04 5.01
N MET A 292 49.23 6.21 6.34
CA MET A 292 49.62 7.48 6.99
C MET A 292 51.05 7.88 6.66
N ARG A 293 51.97 6.92 6.65
CA ARG A 293 53.41 7.18 6.28
C ARG A 293 53.54 7.61 4.81
N GLU A 294 52.82 6.97 3.89
CA GLU A 294 52.78 7.35 2.47
C GLU A 294 52.29 8.80 2.31
N PHE A 295 51.20 9.15 2.98
CA PHE A 295 50.61 10.50 2.95
C PHE A 295 51.53 11.55 3.57
N SER A 296 52.25 11.20 4.66
CA SER A 296 53.23 12.09 5.30
C SER A 296 54.40 12.40 4.38
N ILE A 297 54.90 11.40 3.65
CA ILE A 297 55.99 11.60 2.64
C ILE A 297 55.45 12.50 1.51
N MET A 298 54.26 12.25 0.99
CA MET A 298 53.68 13.09 -0.07
C MET A 298 53.52 14.56 0.38
N LEU A 299 53.08 14.79 1.62
CA LEU A 299 52.99 16.15 2.19
C LEU A 299 54.39 16.79 2.36
N ALA A 300 55.41 16.03 2.79
CA ALA A 300 56.78 16.51 2.98
C ALA A 300 57.45 16.95 1.65
N ILE A 301 57.14 16.27 0.53
CA ILE A 301 57.66 16.64 -0.81
C ILE A 301 56.81 17.72 -1.51
N GLY A 302 55.79 18.31 -0.80
CA GLY A 302 55.02 19.46 -1.26
C GLY A 302 53.69 19.14 -1.94
N THR A 303 53.19 17.90 -1.88
CA THR A 303 51.86 17.57 -2.40
C THR A 303 50.79 18.31 -1.59
N PRO A 304 49.90 19.13 -2.21
CA PRO A 304 48.92 19.88 -1.47
C PRO A 304 47.86 18.95 -0.86
N TYR A 305 47.39 19.27 0.37
CA TYR A 305 46.32 18.51 1.09
C TYR A 305 45.08 18.27 0.23
N LYS A 306 44.68 19.22 -0.62
CA LYS A 306 43.53 19.11 -1.50
C LYS A 306 43.56 17.85 -2.40
N VAL A 307 44.77 17.47 -2.82
CA VAL A 307 44.99 16.29 -3.67
C VAL A 307 44.67 15.01 -2.91
N LEU A 308 45.22 14.86 -1.71
CA LEU A 308 45.01 13.69 -0.84
C LEU A 308 43.54 13.59 -0.39
N ARG A 309 42.96 14.73 -0.03
CA ARG A 309 41.53 14.81 0.30
C ARG A 309 40.67 14.30 -0.85
N ASN A 310 40.89 14.79 -2.08
CA ASN A 310 40.10 14.39 -3.24
C ASN A 310 40.29 12.91 -3.59
N GLN A 311 41.49 12.37 -3.37
CA GLN A 311 41.74 10.94 -3.56
C GLN A 311 40.91 10.09 -2.60
N ILE A 312 40.89 10.44 -1.30
CA ILE A 312 40.09 9.71 -0.29
C ILE A 312 38.59 9.85 -0.55
N LEU A 313 38.15 11.05 -0.94
CA LEU A 313 36.72 11.25 -1.33
C LEU A 313 36.33 10.38 -2.52
N LEU A 314 37.17 10.31 -3.55
CA LEU A 314 36.90 9.46 -4.72
C LEU A 314 36.90 7.97 -4.36
N GLU A 315 37.82 7.52 -3.48
CA GLU A 315 37.87 6.13 -3.01
C GLU A 315 36.59 5.73 -2.28
N ALA A 316 36.11 6.56 -1.36
CA ALA A 316 34.84 6.34 -0.67
C ALA A 316 33.65 6.43 -1.64
N SER A 317 33.65 7.39 -2.56
CA SER A 317 32.59 7.54 -3.56
C SER A 317 32.48 6.31 -4.46
N PHE A 318 33.60 5.70 -4.86
CA PHE A 318 33.59 4.45 -5.61
C PHE A 318 33.01 3.29 -4.78
N LEU A 319 33.38 3.18 -3.49
CA LEU A 319 32.79 2.15 -2.60
C LEU A 319 31.28 2.31 -2.46
N GLY A 320 30.82 3.53 -2.18
CA GLY A 320 29.39 3.82 -2.05
C GLY A 320 28.64 3.59 -3.36
N LEU A 321 29.20 4.02 -4.50
CA LEU A 321 28.58 3.85 -5.81
C LEU A 321 28.47 2.36 -6.22
N ILE A 322 29.55 1.59 -6.04
CA ILE A 322 29.53 0.15 -6.35
C ILE A 322 28.55 -0.57 -5.41
N GLY A 323 28.57 -0.24 -4.10
CA GLY A 323 27.63 -0.79 -3.13
C GLY A 323 26.18 -0.46 -3.49
N PHE A 324 25.91 0.79 -3.89
CA PHE A 324 24.59 1.19 -4.38
C PHE A 324 24.19 0.42 -5.65
N LEU A 325 25.04 0.39 -6.68
CA LEU A 325 24.72 -0.26 -7.95
C LEU A 325 24.46 -1.77 -7.77
N THR A 326 25.30 -2.45 -6.97
CA THR A 326 25.09 -3.87 -6.66
C THR A 326 23.83 -4.09 -5.84
N GLY A 327 23.56 -3.25 -4.84
CA GLY A 327 22.35 -3.34 -4.02
C GLY A 327 21.07 -2.99 -4.78
N ALA A 328 21.14 -1.97 -5.64
CA ALA A 328 20.01 -1.60 -6.51
C ALA A 328 19.70 -2.69 -7.53
N LEU A 329 20.72 -3.33 -8.12
CA LEU A 329 20.55 -4.44 -9.05
C LEU A 329 19.89 -5.66 -8.35
N LEU A 330 20.42 -6.04 -7.19
CA LEU A 330 19.85 -7.14 -6.40
C LEU A 330 18.42 -6.81 -5.94
N GLY A 331 18.18 -5.59 -5.45
CA GLY A 331 16.87 -5.13 -5.05
C GLY A 331 15.87 -5.10 -6.22
N TRP A 332 16.32 -4.68 -7.39
CA TRP A 332 15.50 -4.72 -8.60
C TRP A 332 15.11 -6.16 -8.99
N ILE A 333 16.05 -7.10 -8.95
CA ILE A 333 15.77 -8.53 -9.23
C ILE A 333 14.77 -9.09 -8.22
N ILE A 334 14.96 -8.79 -6.93
CA ILE A 334 14.04 -9.22 -5.86
C ILE A 334 12.64 -8.63 -6.09
N LEU A 335 12.54 -7.32 -6.32
CA LEU A 335 11.26 -6.64 -6.59
C LEU A 335 10.58 -7.19 -7.84
N MET A 336 11.34 -7.42 -8.91
CA MET A 336 10.80 -8.01 -10.14
C MET A 336 10.22 -9.41 -9.90
N TYR A 337 10.93 -10.23 -9.12
CA TYR A 337 10.42 -11.54 -8.72
C TYR A 337 9.14 -11.40 -7.90
N MET A 338 9.15 -10.55 -6.86
CA MET A 338 8.01 -10.36 -5.96
C MET A 338 6.81 -9.66 -6.62
N SER A 339 7.02 -8.85 -7.65
CA SER A 339 5.94 -8.19 -8.42
C SER A 339 5.29 -9.12 -9.43
N THR A 340 6.00 -10.14 -9.93
CA THR A 340 5.48 -11.07 -10.94
C THR A 340 4.88 -12.33 -10.32
N TRP A 341 5.59 -12.93 -9.38
CA TRP A 341 5.19 -14.20 -8.75
C TRP A 341 4.54 -14.03 -7.40
N GLY A 342 4.74 -12.87 -6.78
CA GLY A 342 4.30 -12.59 -5.41
C GLY A 342 5.12 -13.34 -4.36
N VAL A 343 4.84 -13.03 -3.11
CA VAL A 343 5.35 -13.75 -1.93
C VAL A 343 4.24 -14.60 -1.37
N ASP A 344 4.46 -15.92 -1.36
CA ASP A 344 3.50 -16.88 -0.81
C ASP A 344 3.58 -16.91 0.72
N LEU A 345 2.55 -16.39 1.37
CA LEU A 345 2.39 -16.33 2.81
C LEU A 345 1.21 -17.17 3.30
N ARG A 346 0.85 -18.26 2.63
CA ARG A 346 -0.26 -19.16 3.03
C ARG A 346 -0.11 -19.67 4.46
N SER A 347 1.10 -19.85 4.95
CA SER A 347 1.36 -20.21 6.34
C SER A 347 0.85 -19.19 7.37
N PHE A 348 0.62 -17.94 6.93
CA PHE A 348 0.12 -16.83 7.73
C PHE A 348 -1.29 -16.38 7.31
N GLU A 349 -1.99 -17.16 6.49
CA GLU A 349 -3.26 -16.82 5.87
C GLU A 349 -4.31 -16.31 6.89
N ALA A 350 -4.45 -16.98 8.03
CA ALA A 350 -5.41 -16.59 9.07
C ALA A 350 -5.16 -15.17 9.63
N GLY A 351 -3.90 -14.75 9.73
CA GLY A 351 -3.55 -13.39 10.13
C GLY A 351 -3.78 -12.38 9.01
N LEU A 352 -3.43 -12.73 7.78
CA LEU A 352 -3.60 -11.84 6.61
C LEU A 352 -5.08 -11.60 6.28
N GLU A 353 -5.92 -12.60 6.42
CA GLU A 353 -7.38 -12.47 6.22
C GLU A 353 -8.01 -11.41 7.14
N THR A 354 -7.50 -11.25 8.36
CA THR A 354 -7.99 -10.22 9.28
C THR A 354 -7.78 -8.80 8.73
N PHE A 355 -6.75 -8.61 7.90
CA PHE A 355 -6.45 -7.34 7.24
C PHE A 355 -6.96 -7.27 5.80
N GLY A 356 -7.72 -8.25 5.33
CA GLY A 356 -8.22 -8.32 3.94
C GLY A 356 -7.13 -8.55 2.90
N LEU A 357 -6.01 -9.14 3.30
CA LEU A 357 -4.90 -9.42 2.43
C LEU A 357 -4.98 -10.83 1.85
N ASN A 358 -4.57 -10.96 0.61
CA ASN A 358 -4.40 -12.26 -0.03
C ASN A 358 -3.19 -12.99 0.56
N ALA A 359 -3.24 -14.32 0.56
CA ALA A 359 -2.11 -15.16 0.96
C ALA A 359 -0.88 -15.01 0.05
N ILE A 360 -1.06 -14.49 -1.17
CA ILE A 360 0.03 -14.14 -2.09
C ILE A 360 0.06 -12.61 -2.18
N LEU A 361 1.13 -12.01 -1.66
CA LEU A 361 1.34 -10.56 -1.70
C LEU A 361 2.19 -10.21 -2.93
N ILE A 362 1.70 -9.29 -3.73
CA ILE A 362 2.39 -8.75 -4.90
C ILE A 362 3.06 -7.43 -4.50
N ALA A 363 4.37 -7.33 -4.72
CA ALA A 363 5.11 -6.11 -4.45
C ALA A 363 4.83 -5.05 -5.52
N ASP A 364 4.74 -3.79 -5.09
CA ASP A 364 4.75 -2.64 -6.00
C ASP A 364 6.19 -2.23 -6.31
N MET A 365 6.46 -1.87 -7.56
CA MET A 365 7.78 -1.48 -8.01
C MET A 365 7.76 -0.04 -8.51
N GLN A 366 8.31 0.87 -7.69
CA GLN A 366 8.35 2.29 -7.98
C GLN A 366 9.79 2.78 -8.17
N TYR A 367 10.01 3.63 -9.18
CA TYR A 367 11.35 4.18 -9.48
C TYR A 367 11.91 5.06 -8.35
N TYR A 368 11.04 5.72 -7.59
CA TYR A 368 11.47 6.64 -6.53
C TYR A 368 12.17 5.93 -5.37
N TYR A 369 11.96 4.63 -5.16
CA TYR A 369 12.70 3.85 -4.15
C TYR A 369 14.21 3.90 -4.41
N PHE A 370 14.60 3.73 -5.67
CA PHE A 370 16.01 3.75 -6.08
C PHE A 370 16.62 5.14 -5.95
N VAL A 371 15.83 6.18 -6.22
CA VAL A 371 16.28 7.58 -6.07
C VAL A 371 16.52 7.91 -4.59
N GLN A 372 15.60 7.54 -3.70
CA GLN A 372 15.76 7.74 -2.26
C GLN A 372 16.97 6.96 -1.71
N ALA A 373 17.12 5.70 -2.14
CA ALA A 373 18.25 4.86 -1.78
C ALA A 373 19.60 5.44 -2.24
N PHE A 374 19.64 5.98 -3.45
CA PHE A 374 20.84 6.67 -3.97
C PHE A 374 21.25 7.82 -3.06
N PHE A 375 20.33 8.71 -2.71
CA PHE A 375 20.62 9.82 -1.83
C PHE A 375 21.05 9.37 -0.43
N ALA A 376 20.40 8.34 0.12
CA ALA A 376 20.80 7.80 1.42
C ALA A 376 22.24 7.30 1.41
N VAL A 377 22.63 6.47 0.45
CA VAL A 377 24.01 5.95 0.32
C VAL A 377 25.00 7.06 -0.02
N PHE A 378 24.62 8.01 -0.88
CA PHE A 378 25.46 9.15 -1.25
C PHE A 378 25.81 10.03 -0.04
N PHE A 379 24.83 10.44 0.74
CA PHE A 379 25.06 11.24 1.94
C PHE A 379 25.79 10.45 3.03
N ALA A 380 25.49 9.15 3.18
CA ALA A 380 26.24 8.27 4.07
C ALA A 380 27.74 8.23 3.71
N THR A 381 28.03 8.13 2.41
CA THR A 381 29.41 8.12 1.89
C THR A 381 30.13 9.43 2.20
N LEU A 382 29.50 10.57 1.96
CA LEU A 382 30.11 11.87 2.25
C LEU A 382 30.38 12.06 3.75
N LEU A 383 29.43 11.66 4.60
CA LEU A 383 29.55 11.80 6.05
C LEU A 383 30.65 10.90 6.60
N SER A 384 30.77 9.67 6.10
CA SER A 384 31.76 8.67 6.57
C SER A 384 33.20 9.11 6.41
N VAL A 385 33.48 9.97 5.45
CA VAL A 385 34.84 10.41 5.14
C VAL A 385 35.29 11.63 5.96
N ILE A 386 34.38 12.34 6.60
CA ILE A 386 34.68 13.57 7.35
C ILE A 386 35.77 13.33 8.42
N TRP A 387 35.59 12.28 9.22
CA TRP A 387 36.52 11.97 10.30
C TRP A 387 37.90 11.51 9.80
N PRO A 388 38.03 10.56 8.87
CA PRO A 388 39.30 10.20 8.26
C PRO A 388 40.05 11.41 7.66
N LEU A 389 39.33 12.33 7.02
CA LEU A 389 39.92 13.57 6.47
C LEU A 389 40.42 14.53 7.57
N ARG A 390 39.75 14.60 8.73
CA ARG A 390 40.20 15.38 9.87
C ARG A 390 41.49 14.83 10.45
N ILE A 391 41.66 13.51 10.50
CA ILE A 391 42.90 12.86 10.90
C ILE A 391 44.02 13.24 9.93
N LEU A 392 43.80 13.09 8.62
CA LEU A 392 44.76 13.44 7.59
C LEU A 392 45.23 14.91 7.67
N LYS A 393 44.31 15.83 7.98
CA LYS A 393 44.61 17.27 8.12
C LYS A 393 45.49 17.57 9.33
N LYS A 394 45.43 16.76 10.39
CA LYS A 394 46.25 16.95 11.62
C LYS A 394 47.61 16.28 11.57
N ILE A 395 47.96 15.56 10.52
CA ILE A 395 49.25 14.88 10.37
C ILE A 395 50.37 15.92 10.33
N LYS A 396 51.37 15.73 11.19
CA LYS A 396 52.65 16.40 11.15
C LYS A 396 53.66 15.47 10.50
N PRO A 397 54.13 15.75 9.27
CA PRO A 397 54.91 14.80 8.49
C PRO A 397 56.19 14.35 9.21
N ILE A 398 56.87 15.25 9.94
CA ILE A 398 58.11 14.96 10.65
C ILE A 398 57.91 13.95 11.78
N GLU A 399 56.84 14.09 12.59
CA GLU A 399 56.57 13.22 13.73
C GLU A 399 56.23 11.79 13.28
N VAL A 400 55.46 11.65 12.19
CA VAL A 400 55.08 10.35 11.61
C VAL A 400 56.29 9.62 10.97
N ILE A 401 57.21 10.34 10.30
CA ILE A 401 58.39 9.76 9.68
C ILE A 401 59.36 9.29 10.76
N GLN A 402 59.44 9.99 11.91
CA GLN A 402 60.27 9.62 13.07
C GLN A 402 59.69 8.49 13.94
N GLY A 403 58.52 7.93 13.55
CA GLY A 403 57.89 6.84 14.32
C GLY A 403 57.14 7.27 15.57
N LYS A 404 57.00 8.57 15.83
CA LYS A 404 56.14 9.11 16.88
C LYS A 404 54.72 9.16 16.34
N MET A 405 54.00 8.03 16.41
CA MET A 405 52.57 8.01 16.13
C MET A 405 51.82 8.70 17.27
N LEU A 406 50.69 9.38 16.88
CA LEU A 406 49.67 10.03 17.69
C LEU A 406 49.41 9.40 19.05
#